data_a402496ee5a32f4aea1312f72b40548b
#
_entry.id   a402496ee5a32f4aea1312f72b40548b
#
_cell.length_a   1.000
_cell.length_b   1.000
_cell.length_c   1.000
_cell.angle_alpha   90.00
_cell.angle_beta   90.00
_cell.angle_gamma   90.00
#
_symmetry.space_group_name_H-M   'P 1'
#
loop_
_entity.id
_entity.type
_entity.pdbx_description
1 polymer ?
#
loop_
_entity_poly.entity_id
_entity_poly.type
_entity_poly.pdbx_seq_one_letter_code
_entity_poly.pdbx_strand_id
1 'polypeptide(L)'
;MVGHLTYRLYQEEDLLTLVRLWEEETNWGKITVEKWRQQFIDTPYGEASIAVATNADTGQILGQFIFIPYLVCVNGRDVLAFRPFAPIITKAARSFLSGAHPIIEMYWHGIKGLQARGGSLIYGIPDPRWLRFFRKFPFLIGGSFPLWSLPMPLAAPLPLDDGYTMRPLDVWDQRVDDLWKVASCLYGCQVVRNSRTLQWKMGRGNYTVTVIERQGKMVGLVASRYKDDRQWVICDLVVADSGDSLRNTLIAVTNVAHSEAITPDRQKSIIKVTVLVTPTMEPVVRRLGFVRDAYDFPFVVHILEPTISMDEVAPTRWYISDND
;
A
#
# COMPACT_ATOMS: atom_id res chain seq x y z
N MET A 1 41.35 -3.83 2.89
CA MET A 1 40.83 -2.67 3.65
C MET A 1 39.34 -2.93 3.89
N VAL A 2 38.86 -2.87 5.13
CA VAL A 2 37.44 -2.97 5.44
C VAL A 2 36.85 -1.60 5.10
N GLY A 3 36.14 -1.47 4.00
CA GLY A 3 35.54 -0.21 3.60
C GLY A 3 34.52 0.27 4.62
N HIS A 4 34.41 1.57 4.80
CA HIS A 4 33.40 2.20 5.65
C HIS A 4 32.20 2.65 4.82
N LEU A 5 30.97 2.46 5.36
CA LEU A 5 29.75 3.03 4.78
C LEU A 5 29.48 4.40 5.42
N THR A 6 29.07 5.34 4.59
CA THR A 6 28.47 6.61 5.02
C THR A 6 27.03 6.67 4.59
N TYR A 7 26.21 7.50 5.23
CA TYR A 7 24.78 7.59 5.01
C TYR A 7 24.38 9.05 4.82
N ARG A 8 23.58 9.29 3.80
CA ARG A 8 23.04 10.61 3.49
C ARG A 8 21.66 10.52 2.86
N LEU A 9 20.98 11.63 2.69
CA LEU A 9 19.79 11.71 1.90
C LEU A 9 20.13 11.74 0.40
N TYR A 10 19.18 11.32 -0.41
CA TYR A 10 19.19 11.35 -1.87
C TYR A 10 19.45 12.76 -2.40
N GLN A 11 20.15 12.83 -3.51
CA GLN A 11 20.35 14.00 -4.36
C GLN A 11 19.96 13.63 -5.80
N GLU A 12 19.58 14.62 -6.62
CA GLU A 12 19.07 14.36 -7.97
C GLU A 12 20.08 13.59 -8.85
N GLU A 13 21.38 13.78 -8.61
CA GLU A 13 22.47 13.10 -9.32
C GLU A 13 22.48 11.58 -9.06
N ASP A 14 21.86 11.14 -7.97
CA ASP A 14 21.81 9.73 -7.60
C ASP A 14 20.80 8.93 -8.43
N LEU A 15 19.83 9.62 -9.05
CA LEU A 15 18.64 9.04 -9.68
C LEU A 15 18.95 7.83 -10.57
N LEU A 16 19.84 8.00 -11.52
CA LEU A 16 20.18 6.92 -12.46
C LEU A 16 20.85 5.71 -11.76
N THR A 17 21.59 5.98 -10.69
CA THR A 17 22.23 4.93 -9.90
C THR A 17 21.18 4.17 -9.07
N LEU A 18 20.18 4.86 -8.50
CA LEU A 18 19.11 4.21 -7.74
C LEU A 18 18.17 3.39 -8.63
N VAL A 19 17.87 3.85 -9.84
CA VAL A 19 17.15 3.06 -10.85
C VAL A 19 17.89 1.79 -11.20
N ARG A 20 19.21 1.88 -11.43
CA ARG A 20 20.07 0.71 -11.70
C ARG A 20 20.13 -0.25 -10.52
N LEU A 21 20.29 0.28 -9.30
CA LEU A 21 20.30 -0.51 -8.07
C LEU A 21 18.98 -1.30 -7.90
N TRP A 22 17.84 -0.69 -8.26
CA TRP A 22 16.54 -1.37 -8.30
C TRP A 22 16.57 -2.57 -9.26
N GLU A 23 17.03 -2.39 -10.47
CA GLU A 23 17.03 -3.43 -11.49
C GLU A 23 18.01 -4.58 -11.17
N GLU A 24 19.21 -4.26 -10.65
CA GLU A 24 20.26 -5.21 -10.40
C GLU A 24 20.09 -6.02 -9.10
N GLU A 25 19.56 -5.41 -8.06
CA GLU A 25 19.49 -6.00 -6.71
C GLU A 25 18.10 -6.51 -6.32
N THR A 26 17.08 -6.31 -7.16
CA THR A 26 15.72 -6.79 -6.90
C THR A 26 15.22 -7.68 -8.04
N ASN A 27 14.23 -8.51 -7.73
CA ASN A 27 13.47 -9.27 -8.74
C ASN A 27 12.16 -8.59 -9.12
N TRP A 28 12.03 -7.27 -8.89
CA TRP A 28 10.77 -6.54 -9.12
C TRP A 28 10.59 -6.08 -10.57
N GLY A 29 11.55 -6.41 -11.44
CA GLY A 29 11.55 -6.05 -12.85
C GLY A 29 12.16 -4.66 -13.11
N LYS A 30 12.21 -4.31 -14.39
CA LYS A 30 12.75 -3.01 -14.84
C LYS A 30 11.79 -1.86 -14.49
N ILE A 31 12.37 -0.72 -14.16
CA ILE A 31 11.65 0.52 -13.92
C ILE A 31 12.28 1.65 -14.75
N THR A 32 11.47 2.42 -15.46
CA THR A 32 11.99 3.62 -16.15
C THR A 32 12.21 4.76 -15.16
N VAL A 33 13.07 5.71 -15.52
CA VAL A 33 13.31 6.92 -14.71
C VAL A 33 12.01 7.66 -14.44
N GLU A 34 11.13 7.82 -15.45
CA GLU A 34 9.85 8.50 -15.33
C GLU A 34 8.93 7.79 -14.32
N LYS A 35 8.84 6.45 -14.39
CA LYS A 35 8.05 5.67 -13.43
C LYS A 35 8.62 5.74 -12.03
N TRP A 36 9.96 5.72 -11.90
CA TRP A 36 10.62 5.87 -10.60
C TRP A 36 10.32 7.24 -9.99
N ARG A 37 10.45 8.33 -10.79
CA ARG A 37 10.08 9.69 -10.35
C ARG A 37 8.61 9.78 -9.96
N GLN A 38 7.70 9.30 -10.80
CA GLN A 38 6.26 9.29 -10.51
C GLN A 38 5.94 8.56 -9.19
N GLN A 39 6.70 7.51 -8.90
CA GLN A 39 6.46 6.69 -7.71
C GLN A 39 7.03 7.30 -6.43
N PHE A 40 8.15 8.02 -6.51
CA PHE A 40 8.90 8.43 -5.32
C PHE A 40 9.16 9.94 -5.22
N ILE A 41 9.16 10.66 -6.33
CA ILE A 41 9.41 12.11 -6.35
C ILE A 41 8.10 12.88 -6.52
N ASP A 42 7.34 12.54 -7.56
CA ASP A 42 6.13 13.27 -7.94
C ASP A 42 4.90 12.73 -7.18
N THR A 43 5.02 12.57 -5.87
CA THR A 43 3.90 12.06 -5.05
C THR A 43 2.94 13.19 -4.65
N PRO A 44 1.67 12.89 -4.34
CA PRO A 44 0.70 13.90 -3.94
C PRO A 44 1.10 14.72 -2.71
N TYR A 45 1.96 14.16 -1.86
CA TYR A 45 2.31 14.74 -0.55
C TYR A 45 3.79 15.15 -0.45
N GLY A 46 4.42 15.39 -1.61
CA GLY A 46 5.83 15.77 -1.74
C GLY A 46 6.74 14.58 -2.00
N GLU A 47 8.01 14.86 -2.15
CA GLU A 47 9.01 13.83 -2.47
C GLU A 47 9.17 12.80 -1.35
N ALA A 48 9.45 11.55 -1.71
CA ALA A 48 9.88 10.55 -0.74
C ALA A 48 11.19 10.98 -0.06
N SER A 49 11.32 10.66 1.22
CA SER A 49 12.63 10.74 1.88
C SER A 49 13.40 9.46 1.55
N ILE A 50 14.56 9.60 0.90
CA ILE A 50 15.37 8.46 0.48
C ILE A 50 16.72 8.55 1.16
N ALA A 51 17.02 7.58 2.03
CA ALA A 51 18.33 7.41 2.60
C ALA A 51 19.17 6.52 1.69
N VAL A 52 20.42 6.92 1.43
CA VAL A 52 21.37 6.15 0.65
C VAL A 52 22.59 5.77 1.50
N ALA A 53 23.09 4.56 1.27
CA ALA A 53 24.36 4.09 1.82
C ALA A 53 25.43 4.20 0.74
N THR A 54 26.55 4.84 1.03
CA THR A 54 27.65 5.02 0.11
C THR A 54 28.95 4.46 0.68
N ASN A 55 29.82 3.98 -0.18
CA ASN A 55 31.19 3.64 0.18
C ASN A 55 31.95 4.95 0.48
N ALA A 56 32.53 5.07 1.65
CA ALA A 56 33.21 6.30 2.09
C ALA A 56 34.45 6.63 1.23
N ASP A 57 35.13 5.61 0.70
CA ASP A 57 36.38 5.80 -0.06
C ASP A 57 36.10 6.17 -1.52
N THR A 58 35.02 5.65 -2.11
CA THR A 58 34.74 5.79 -3.57
C THR A 58 33.51 6.64 -3.88
N GLY A 59 32.65 6.93 -2.89
CA GLY A 59 31.37 7.60 -3.09
C GLY A 59 30.31 6.73 -3.79
N GLN A 60 30.62 5.48 -4.13
CA GLN A 60 29.68 4.58 -4.80
C GLN A 60 28.46 4.31 -3.92
N ILE A 61 27.26 4.47 -4.48
CA ILE A 61 26.00 4.10 -3.81
C ILE A 61 25.88 2.58 -3.77
N LEU A 62 25.64 2.05 -2.57
CA LEU A 62 25.58 0.62 -2.28
C LEU A 62 24.24 0.20 -1.67
N GLY A 63 23.36 1.14 -1.38
CA GLY A 63 22.04 0.84 -0.83
C GLY A 63 21.10 2.05 -0.83
N GLN A 64 19.80 1.75 -0.72
CA GLN A 64 18.73 2.75 -0.56
C GLN A 64 17.67 2.27 0.41
N PHE A 65 17.00 3.22 1.07
CA PHE A 65 15.79 2.99 1.84
C PHE A 65 14.84 4.17 1.62
N ILE A 66 13.66 3.90 1.11
CA ILE A 66 12.68 4.90 0.68
C ILE A 66 11.57 5.03 1.71
N PHE A 67 11.13 6.25 2.00
CA PHE A 67 9.97 6.56 2.83
C PHE A 67 9.01 7.41 2.00
N ILE A 68 7.95 6.78 1.50
CA ILE A 68 6.96 7.43 0.63
C ILE A 68 5.97 8.20 1.51
N PRO A 69 5.76 9.51 1.27
CA PRO A 69 4.79 10.29 2.04
C PRO A 69 3.35 9.97 1.64
N TYR A 70 2.50 9.89 2.66
CA TYR A 70 1.05 9.76 2.56
C TYR A 70 0.39 10.70 3.58
N LEU A 71 -0.87 11.01 3.39
CA LEU A 71 -1.72 11.43 4.50
C LEU A 71 -2.45 10.22 5.07
N VAL A 72 -2.50 10.16 6.39
CA VAL A 72 -3.31 9.20 7.15
C VAL A 72 -4.31 9.97 7.98
N CYS A 73 -5.58 9.63 7.84
CA CYS A 73 -6.63 10.15 8.71
C CYS A 73 -6.58 9.36 10.02
N VAL A 74 -6.27 10.05 11.12
CA VAL A 74 -6.28 9.52 12.49
C VAL A 74 -7.38 10.23 13.27
N ASN A 75 -8.46 9.52 13.60
CA ASN A 75 -9.64 10.07 14.30
C ASN A 75 -10.18 11.36 13.65
N GLY A 76 -10.24 11.42 12.32
CA GLY A 76 -10.75 12.58 11.57
C GLY A 76 -9.71 13.70 11.34
N ARG A 77 -8.47 13.55 11.80
CA ARG A 77 -7.35 14.47 11.56
C ARG A 77 -6.39 13.87 10.55
N ASP A 78 -6.13 14.56 9.45
CA ASP A 78 -5.11 14.16 8.48
C ASP A 78 -3.71 14.48 9.01
N VAL A 79 -2.84 13.49 9.08
CA VAL A 79 -1.44 13.62 9.52
C VAL A 79 -0.49 13.14 8.44
N LEU A 80 0.69 13.76 8.35
CA LEU A 80 1.72 13.30 7.42
C LEU A 80 2.35 12.02 7.93
N ALA A 81 2.21 10.97 7.14
CA ALA A 81 2.73 9.64 7.45
C ALA A 81 3.67 9.16 6.34
N PHE A 82 4.50 8.18 6.65
CA PHE A 82 5.44 7.64 5.69
C PHE A 82 5.37 6.12 5.63
N ARG A 83 5.40 5.58 4.41
CA ARG A 83 5.47 4.15 4.17
C ARG A 83 6.90 3.75 3.82
N PRO A 84 7.56 2.88 4.62
CA PRO A 84 8.87 2.33 4.26
C PRO A 84 8.74 1.46 3.01
N PHE A 85 9.65 1.64 2.08
CA PHE A 85 9.64 0.92 0.82
C PHE A 85 11.07 0.64 0.32
N ALA A 86 11.24 -0.44 -0.43
CA ALA A 86 12.47 -0.79 -1.16
C ALA A 86 13.78 -0.66 -0.33
N PRO A 87 13.91 -1.36 0.83
CA PRO A 87 15.18 -1.43 1.53
C PRO A 87 16.15 -2.32 0.75
N ILE A 88 16.90 -1.71 -0.15
CA ILE A 88 17.86 -2.40 -1.04
C ILE A 88 19.26 -2.19 -0.50
N ILE A 89 20.06 -3.26 -0.51
CA ILE A 89 21.48 -3.24 -0.20
C ILE A 89 22.21 -4.20 -1.13
N THR A 90 23.29 -3.75 -1.77
CA THR A 90 24.11 -4.59 -2.65
C THR A 90 24.77 -5.73 -1.89
N LYS A 91 25.09 -6.81 -2.62
CA LYS A 91 25.85 -7.92 -2.04
C LYS A 91 27.20 -7.46 -1.48
N ALA A 92 27.87 -6.52 -2.15
CA ALA A 92 29.13 -5.95 -1.71
C ALA A 92 29.00 -5.26 -0.35
N ALA A 93 27.93 -4.46 -0.15
CA ALA A 93 27.72 -3.75 1.12
C ALA A 93 27.38 -4.68 2.29
N ARG A 94 26.85 -5.88 2.03
CA ARG A 94 26.58 -6.87 3.09
C ARG A 94 27.85 -7.39 3.77
N SER A 95 29.01 -7.29 3.12
CA SER A 95 30.31 -7.69 3.68
C SER A 95 30.96 -6.63 4.57
N PHE A 96 30.45 -5.38 4.59
CA PHE A 96 30.94 -4.27 5.43
C PHE A 96 30.40 -4.33 6.87
N LEU A 97 30.34 -5.49 7.49
CA LEU A 97 29.69 -5.71 8.77
C LEU A 97 30.60 -5.35 9.97
N SER A 98 31.04 -4.11 10.06
CA SER A 98 31.63 -3.55 11.28
C SER A 98 30.65 -2.60 11.99
N GLY A 99 29.52 -3.12 12.50
CA GLY A 99 28.53 -2.25 13.17
C GLY A 99 27.10 -2.70 13.01
N ALA A 100 26.15 -1.77 13.10
CA ALA A 100 24.74 -2.06 12.83
C ALA A 100 24.53 -2.37 11.34
N HIS A 101 23.53 -3.20 11.06
CA HIS A 101 23.20 -3.56 9.68
C HIS A 101 22.86 -2.29 8.86
N PRO A 102 23.37 -2.10 7.63
CA PRO A 102 23.20 -0.86 6.86
C PRO A 102 21.74 -0.39 6.70
N ILE A 103 20.79 -1.31 6.61
CA ILE A 103 19.35 -0.97 6.58
C ILE A 103 18.91 -0.26 7.86
N ILE A 104 19.47 -0.62 9.01
CA ILE A 104 19.15 0.03 10.30
C ILE A 104 19.71 1.45 10.31
N GLU A 105 20.93 1.64 9.85
CA GLU A 105 21.54 2.97 9.75
C GLU A 105 20.80 3.88 8.77
N MET A 106 20.45 3.36 7.58
CA MET A 106 19.63 4.09 6.60
C MET A 106 18.26 4.46 7.18
N TYR A 107 17.63 3.57 7.95
CA TYR A 107 16.36 3.88 8.61
C TYR A 107 16.49 5.06 9.56
N TRP A 108 17.44 5.03 10.47
CA TRP A 108 17.64 6.11 11.45
C TRP A 108 18.07 7.43 10.78
N HIS A 109 18.85 7.33 9.70
CA HIS A 109 19.21 8.50 8.92
C HIS A 109 18.00 9.12 8.21
N GLY A 110 17.15 8.28 7.63
CA GLY A 110 15.90 8.70 7.00
C GLY A 110 14.95 9.39 7.97
N ILE A 111 14.75 8.85 9.18
CA ILE A 111 13.84 9.42 10.20
C ILE A 111 14.12 10.89 10.50
N LYS A 112 15.37 11.30 10.59
CA LYS A 112 15.74 12.71 10.84
C LYS A 112 15.11 13.63 9.78
N GLY A 113 15.12 13.20 8.51
CA GLY A 113 14.46 13.93 7.42
C GLY A 113 12.93 13.95 7.55
N LEU A 114 12.33 12.85 8.03
CA LEU A 114 10.88 12.77 8.22
C LEU A 114 10.40 13.71 9.33
N GLN A 115 11.10 13.73 10.46
CA GLN A 115 10.77 14.61 11.59
C GLN A 115 10.90 16.09 11.21
N ALA A 116 11.96 16.46 10.46
CA ALA A 116 12.14 17.82 9.98
C ALA A 116 11.01 18.29 9.05
N ARG A 117 10.29 17.35 8.41
CA ARG A 117 9.12 17.61 7.54
C ARG A 117 7.79 17.58 8.28
N GLY A 118 7.77 17.43 9.60
CA GLY A 118 6.55 17.30 10.39
C GLY A 118 5.88 15.94 10.26
N GLY A 119 6.64 14.88 9.96
CA GLY A 119 6.14 13.51 9.90
C GLY A 119 5.61 13.05 11.25
N SER A 120 4.39 12.54 11.28
CA SER A 120 3.70 12.13 12.51
C SER A 120 3.85 10.63 12.79
N LEU A 121 3.90 9.79 11.75
CA LEU A 121 4.06 8.35 11.91
C LEU A 121 4.68 7.65 10.68
N ILE A 122 5.22 6.46 10.91
CA ILE A 122 5.61 5.52 9.87
C ILE A 122 4.72 4.29 10.03
N TYR A 123 4.17 3.77 8.94
CA TYR A 123 3.34 2.56 8.96
C TYR A 123 3.69 1.65 7.79
N GLY A 124 3.39 0.36 7.90
CA GLY A 124 3.59 -0.54 6.79
C GLY A 124 3.12 -1.96 7.04
N ILE A 125 3.04 -2.70 5.94
CA ILE A 125 2.73 -4.13 5.90
C ILE A 125 3.99 -4.85 5.40
N PRO A 126 4.97 -5.12 6.27
CA PRO A 126 6.20 -5.77 5.83
C PRO A 126 5.94 -7.23 5.46
N ASP A 127 6.71 -7.72 4.48
CA ASP A 127 6.84 -9.18 4.30
C ASP A 127 7.34 -9.80 5.61
N PRO A 128 6.79 -10.94 6.08
CA PRO A 128 7.18 -11.58 7.34
C PRO A 128 8.68 -11.79 7.51
N ARG A 129 9.42 -11.98 6.42
CA ARG A 129 10.88 -12.11 6.43
C ARG A 129 11.59 -10.87 6.97
N TRP A 130 10.95 -9.69 6.87
CA TRP A 130 11.48 -8.42 7.35
C TRP A 130 11.20 -8.16 8.82
N LEU A 131 10.26 -8.85 9.47
CA LEU A 131 9.90 -8.66 10.89
C LEU A 131 11.10 -8.71 11.82
N ARG A 132 12.10 -9.56 11.53
CA ARG A 132 13.34 -9.64 12.31
C ARG A 132 14.11 -8.31 12.34
N PHE A 133 14.03 -7.51 11.26
CA PHE A 133 14.62 -6.18 11.20
C PHE A 133 13.73 -5.15 11.91
N PHE A 134 12.42 -5.20 11.66
CA PHE A 134 11.46 -4.27 12.28
C PHE A 134 11.45 -4.38 13.81
N ARG A 135 11.76 -5.55 14.39
CA ARG A 135 11.95 -5.71 15.85
C ARG A 135 13.14 -4.91 16.42
N LYS A 136 14.05 -4.45 15.58
CA LYS A 136 15.18 -3.58 15.98
C LYS A 136 14.87 -2.09 15.86
N PHE A 137 13.71 -1.75 15.39
CA PHE A 137 13.18 -0.40 15.29
C PHE A 137 12.10 -0.18 16.35
N PRO A 138 11.76 1.06 16.70
CA PRO A 138 10.70 1.36 17.66
C PRO A 138 9.29 1.19 17.06
N PHE A 139 9.09 0.14 16.27
CA PHE A 139 7.79 -0.19 15.73
C PHE A 139 6.92 -0.91 16.76
N LEU A 140 5.66 -0.48 16.83
CA LEU A 140 4.61 -1.25 17.47
C LEU A 140 4.28 -2.43 16.54
N ILE A 141 4.73 -3.61 16.91
CA ILE A 141 4.44 -4.85 16.20
C ILE A 141 3.39 -5.59 17.03
N GLY A 142 2.13 -5.49 16.65
CA GLY A 142 1.10 -6.07 17.50
C GLY A 142 -0.14 -6.53 16.77
N GLY A 143 -0.15 -6.46 15.43
CA GLY A 143 -1.31 -6.86 14.66
C GLY A 143 -0.94 -7.46 13.31
N SER A 144 -1.94 -8.03 12.68
CA SER A 144 -1.86 -8.53 11.32
C SER A 144 -3.23 -8.37 10.65
N PHE A 145 -3.20 -8.29 9.33
CA PHE A 145 -4.41 -8.29 8.52
C PHE A 145 -4.50 -9.60 7.75
N PRO A 146 -5.56 -10.39 7.97
CA PRO A 146 -5.73 -11.66 7.28
C PRO A 146 -6.05 -11.44 5.81
N LEU A 147 -5.47 -12.27 4.95
CA LEU A 147 -5.89 -12.41 3.57
C LEU A 147 -7.10 -13.34 3.50
N TRP A 148 -8.12 -12.92 2.74
CA TRP A 148 -9.28 -13.76 2.46
C TRP A 148 -9.40 -13.95 0.95
N SER A 149 -9.90 -15.11 0.54
CA SER A 149 -10.07 -15.47 -0.86
C SER A 149 -11.42 -16.07 -1.16
N LEU A 150 -11.88 -15.85 -2.39
CA LEU A 150 -13.08 -16.46 -2.96
C LEU A 150 -12.68 -17.18 -4.26
N PRO A 151 -12.95 -18.49 -4.40
CA PRO A 151 -12.63 -19.23 -5.61
C PRO A 151 -13.35 -18.68 -6.85
N MET A 152 -12.67 -18.74 -8.01
CA MET A 152 -13.18 -18.33 -9.33
C MET A 152 -13.03 -19.44 -10.35
N PRO A 153 -13.89 -19.49 -11.38
CA PRO A 153 -15.09 -18.66 -11.55
C PRO A 153 -16.22 -19.07 -10.60
N LEU A 154 -17.18 -18.17 -10.38
CA LEU A 154 -18.41 -18.49 -9.68
C LEU A 154 -19.35 -19.34 -10.58
N ALA A 155 -20.33 -20.02 -10.00
CA ALA A 155 -21.38 -20.69 -10.75
C ALA A 155 -22.29 -19.69 -11.52
N ALA A 156 -22.51 -18.51 -10.94
CA ALA A 156 -23.21 -17.39 -11.55
C ALA A 156 -22.75 -16.08 -10.91
N PRO A 157 -22.89 -14.92 -11.59
CA PRO A 157 -22.65 -13.63 -10.98
C PRO A 157 -23.51 -13.42 -9.72
N LEU A 158 -22.94 -12.74 -8.72
CA LEU A 158 -23.68 -12.40 -7.51
C LEU A 158 -24.63 -11.21 -7.79
N PRO A 159 -25.89 -11.28 -7.34
CA PRO A 159 -26.82 -10.17 -7.54
C PRO A 159 -26.42 -8.97 -6.69
N LEU A 160 -26.45 -7.78 -7.30
CA LEU A 160 -26.48 -6.52 -6.55
C LEU A 160 -27.84 -6.35 -5.88
N ASP A 161 -27.87 -5.65 -4.76
CA ASP A 161 -29.12 -5.29 -4.10
C ASP A 161 -29.92 -4.28 -4.95
N ASP A 162 -31.22 -4.21 -4.72
CA ASP A 162 -32.11 -3.29 -5.45
C ASP A 162 -31.65 -1.84 -5.34
N GLY A 163 -31.64 -1.17 -6.48
CA GLY A 163 -31.24 0.23 -6.59
C GLY A 163 -29.72 0.46 -6.63
N TYR A 164 -28.90 -0.59 -6.55
CA TYR A 164 -27.48 -0.49 -6.77
C TYR A 164 -27.13 -0.78 -8.25
N THR A 165 -26.16 -0.02 -8.76
CA THR A 165 -25.57 -0.19 -10.09
C THR A 165 -24.06 -0.13 -10.01
N MET A 166 -23.39 -0.74 -11.00
CA MET A 166 -21.94 -0.69 -11.12
C MET A 166 -21.52 -0.23 -12.51
N ARG A 167 -20.42 0.51 -12.60
CA ARG A 167 -19.79 0.92 -13.84
C ARG A 167 -18.29 1.17 -13.68
N PRO A 168 -17.50 1.17 -14.77
CA PRO A 168 -16.13 1.68 -14.71
C PRO A 168 -16.07 3.13 -14.23
N LEU A 169 -14.97 3.51 -13.57
CA LEU A 169 -14.68 4.91 -13.29
C LEU A 169 -14.14 5.59 -14.55
N ASP A 170 -14.77 6.66 -14.97
CA ASP A 170 -14.40 7.43 -16.17
C ASP A 170 -13.40 8.54 -15.84
N VAL A 171 -13.68 9.26 -14.75
CA VAL A 171 -12.94 10.48 -14.35
C VAL A 171 -12.77 10.52 -12.84
N TRP A 172 -11.58 10.91 -12.42
CA TRP A 172 -11.27 11.22 -11.01
C TRP A 172 -11.75 12.66 -10.71
N ASP A 173 -12.92 12.78 -10.12
CA ASP A 173 -13.59 14.07 -9.88
C ASP A 173 -14.10 14.21 -8.44
N GLN A 174 -14.84 15.29 -8.20
CA GLN A 174 -15.39 15.66 -6.89
C GLN A 174 -16.26 14.55 -6.26
N ARG A 175 -16.87 13.67 -7.04
CA ARG A 175 -17.70 12.56 -6.48
C ARG A 175 -16.85 11.60 -5.65
N VAL A 176 -15.57 11.38 -6.03
CA VAL A 176 -14.63 10.57 -5.24
C VAL A 176 -14.28 11.25 -3.93
N ASP A 177 -14.10 12.58 -3.95
CA ASP A 177 -13.80 13.35 -2.74
C ASP A 177 -15.00 13.41 -1.80
N ASP A 178 -16.22 13.49 -2.34
CA ASP A 178 -17.45 13.46 -1.54
C ASP A 178 -17.69 12.09 -0.91
N LEU A 179 -17.39 11.00 -1.63
CA LEU A 179 -17.39 9.65 -1.06
C LEU A 179 -16.34 9.52 0.03
N TRP A 180 -15.11 10.03 -0.20
CA TRP A 180 -14.04 10.01 0.80
C TRP A 180 -14.42 10.73 2.09
N LYS A 181 -15.08 11.90 2.04
CA LYS A 181 -15.54 12.64 3.23
C LYS A 181 -16.41 11.76 4.15
N VAL A 182 -17.27 10.92 3.57
CA VAL A 182 -18.09 9.99 4.33
C VAL A 182 -17.28 8.80 4.82
N ALA A 183 -16.48 8.20 3.94
CA ALA A 183 -15.67 7.01 4.23
C ALA A 183 -14.60 7.27 5.30
N SER A 184 -14.06 8.49 5.37
CA SER A 184 -13.03 8.87 6.33
C SER A 184 -13.45 8.74 7.80
N CYS A 185 -14.74 8.68 8.07
CA CYS A 185 -15.31 8.52 9.41
C CYS A 185 -15.52 7.06 9.82
N LEU A 186 -15.32 6.08 8.90
CA LEU A 186 -15.65 4.67 9.18
C LEU A 186 -14.60 3.95 10.03
N TYR A 187 -13.38 4.43 10.01
CA TYR A 187 -12.24 3.82 10.70
C TYR A 187 -11.49 4.85 11.53
N GLY A 188 -10.87 4.40 12.61
CA GLY A 188 -10.02 5.28 13.44
C GLY A 188 -8.76 5.72 12.71
N CYS A 189 -8.20 4.85 11.86
CA CYS A 189 -7.04 5.13 11.05
C CYS A 189 -7.20 4.58 9.64
N GLN A 190 -6.86 5.38 8.64
CA GLN A 190 -6.77 4.94 7.25
C GLN A 190 -5.98 5.93 6.40
N VAL A 191 -5.32 5.41 5.36
CA VAL A 191 -4.69 6.26 4.34
C VAL A 191 -5.75 7.10 3.65
N VAL A 192 -5.49 8.38 3.41
CA VAL A 192 -6.40 9.28 2.70
C VAL A 192 -6.64 8.75 1.27
N ARG A 193 -7.93 8.61 0.90
CA ARG A 193 -8.39 8.04 -0.37
C ARG A 193 -9.22 9.02 -1.19
N ASN A 194 -8.78 10.29 -1.22
CA ASN A 194 -9.38 11.30 -2.10
C ASN A 194 -8.99 11.06 -3.57
N SER A 195 -9.60 11.79 -4.48
CA SER A 195 -9.37 11.67 -5.93
C SER A 195 -7.90 11.78 -6.29
N ARG A 196 -7.18 12.76 -5.73
CA ARG A 196 -5.75 13.00 -5.96
C ARG A 196 -4.88 11.80 -5.56
N THR A 197 -5.11 11.24 -4.37
CA THR A 197 -4.33 10.09 -3.88
C THR A 197 -4.60 8.84 -4.69
N LEU A 198 -5.88 8.54 -4.93
CA LEU A 198 -6.26 7.35 -5.68
C LEU A 198 -5.82 7.43 -7.15
N GLN A 199 -5.96 8.57 -7.79
CA GLN A 199 -5.46 8.77 -9.16
C GLN A 199 -3.95 8.50 -9.26
N TRP A 200 -3.16 9.01 -8.31
CA TRP A 200 -1.72 8.74 -8.27
C TRP A 200 -1.42 7.27 -8.01
N LYS A 201 -2.10 6.62 -7.04
CA LYS A 201 -1.92 5.19 -6.75
C LYS A 201 -2.25 4.34 -7.97
N MET A 202 -3.37 4.60 -8.63
CA MET A 202 -3.85 3.81 -9.78
C MET A 202 -3.06 4.10 -11.06
N GLY A 203 -2.52 5.31 -11.22
CA GLY A 203 -1.65 5.67 -12.36
C GLY A 203 -0.34 4.89 -12.44
N ARG A 204 0.02 4.16 -11.37
CA ARG A 204 1.27 3.38 -11.30
C ARG A 204 1.14 1.95 -11.82
N GLY A 205 -0.05 1.52 -12.22
CA GLY A 205 -0.27 0.14 -12.67
C GLY A 205 -1.56 -0.06 -13.46
N ASN A 206 -1.77 -1.29 -13.91
CA ASN A 206 -2.97 -1.68 -14.65
C ASN A 206 -4.08 -2.06 -13.66
N TYR A 207 -4.88 -1.09 -13.26
CA TYR A 207 -6.02 -1.30 -12.38
C TYR A 207 -7.34 -1.21 -13.15
N THR A 208 -8.26 -2.07 -12.78
CA THR A 208 -9.69 -1.89 -13.09
C THR A 208 -10.32 -1.16 -11.91
N VAL A 209 -10.89 0.02 -12.16
CA VAL A 209 -11.56 0.80 -11.13
C VAL A 209 -13.05 0.79 -11.41
N THR A 210 -13.83 0.28 -10.44
CA THR A 210 -15.28 0.15 -10.53
C THR A 210 -15.95 1.06 -9.52
N VAL A 211 -16.94 1.81 -9.99
CA VAL A 211 -17.82 2.67 -9.17
C VAL A 211 -19.10 1.93 -8.89
N ILE A 212 -19.60 2.06 -7.67
CA ILE A 212 -20.88 1.57 -7.23
C ILE A 212 -21.75 2.77 -6.87
N GLU A 213 -22.92 2.83 -7.48
CA GLU A 213 -23.89 3.89 -7.26
C GLU A 213 -25.19 3.34 -6.68
N ARG A 214 -25.82 4.14 -5.82
CA ARG A 214 -27.17 3.90 -5.32
C ARG A 214 -27.99 5.17 -5.57
N GLN A 215 -29.07 5.04 -6.35
CA GLN A 215 -29.92 6.17 -6.73
C GLN A 215 -29.13 7.34 -7.37
N GLY A 216 -28.16 7.02 -8.21
CA GLY A 216 -27.31 7.99 -8.90
C GLY A 216 -26.20 8.64 -8.04
N LYS A 217 -26.07 8.27 -6.76
CA LYS A 217 -25.00 8.73 -5.88
C LYS A 217 -23.92 7.67 -5.77
N MET A 218 -22.64 8.06 -5.89
CA MET A 218 -21.51 7.18 -5.64
C MET A 218 -21.46 6.78 -4.16
N VAL A 219 -21.55 5.48 -3.88
CA VAL A 219 -21.51 4.91 -2.53
C VAL A 219 -20.39 3.91 -2.33
N GLY A 220 -19.71 3.55 -3.41
CA GLY A 220 -18.54 2.67 -3.38
C GLY A 220 -17.61 2.93 -4.56
N LEU A 221 -16.32 2.71 -4.34
CA LEU A 221 -15.29 2.68 -5.35
C LEU A 221 -14.31 1.57 -4.98
N VAL A 222 -13.93 0.74 -5.95
CA VAL A 222 -12.97 -0.35 -5.75
C VAL A 222 -11.97 -0.38 -6.89
N ALA A 223 -10.69 -0.45 -6.54
CA ALA A 223 -9.61 -0.70 -7.48
C ALA A 223 -9.11 -2.13 -7.33
N SER A 224 -8.99 -2.84 -8.44
CA SER A 224 -8.56 -4.22 -8.48
C SER A 224 -7.66 -4.50 -9.68
N ARG A 225 -6.90 -5.59 -9.64
CA ARG A 225 -6.04 -5.98 -10.74
C ARG A 225 -5.75 -7.48 -10.75
N TYR A 226 -5.33 -7.97 -11.90
CA TYR A 226 -4.74 -9.29 -12.02
C TYR A 226 -3.30 -9.32 -11.50
N LYS A 227 -2.93 -10.37 -10.77
CA LYS A 227 -1.54 -10.72 -10.42
C LYS A 227 -1.11 -12.01 -11.15
N ASP A 228 0.19 -12.15 -11.41
CA ASP A 228 0.77 -13.26 -12.21
C ASP A 228 0.58 -14.66 -11.59
N ASP A 229 0.20 -14.74 -10.32
CA ASP A 229 -0.14 -15.96 -9.61
C ASP A 229 -1.62 -16.39 -9.79
N ARG A 230 -2.27 -15.91 -10.84
CA ARG A 230 -3.66 -16.20 -11.21
C ARG A 230 -4.70 -15.68 -10.22
N GLN A 231 -4.37 -14.62 -9.50
CA GLN A 231 -5.26 -13.98 -8.55
C GLN A 231 -5.80 -12.66 -9.10
N TRP A 232 -7.06 -12.38 -8.79
CA TRP A 232 -7.66 -11.06 -8.92
C TRP A 232 -7.64 -10.39 -7.55
N VAL A 233 -6.85 -9.34 -7.40
CA VAL A 233 -6.60 -8.72 -6.09
C VAL A 233 -7.41 -7.45 -5.95
N ILE A 234 -8.16 -7.32 -4.87
CA ILE A 234 -8.77 -6.06 -4.44
C ILE A 234 -7.69 -5.22 -3.79
N CYS A 235 -7.28 -4.17 -4.50
CA CYS A 235 -6.10 -3.37 -4.15
C CYS A 235 -6.43 -2.14 -3.33
N ASP A 236 -7.61 -1.56 -3.52
CA ASP A 236 -8.10 -0.42 -2.75
C ASP A 236 -9.62 -0.36 -2.75
N LEU A 237 -10.22 0.19 -1.69
CA LEU A 237 -11.66 0.21 -1.51
C LEU A 237 -12.05 1.46 -0.73
N VAL A 238 -13.09 2.17 -1.20
CA VAL A 238 -13.72 3.30 -0.51
C VAL A 238 -15.22 3.06 -0.51
N VAL A 239 -15.88 3.11 0.64
CA VAL A 239 -17.32 2.86 0.76
C VAL A 239 -17.98 3.86 1.68
N ALA A 240 -19.24 4.16 1.42
CA ALA A 240 -20.01 5.11 2.23
C ALA A 240 -20.41 4.52 3.60
N ASP A 241 -20.55 3.20 3.71
CA ASP A 241 -20.84 2.49 4.95
C ASP A 241 -20.23 1.07 4.93
N SER A 242 -20.06 0.48 6.10
CA SER A 242 -19.50 -0.86 6.29
C SER A 242 -20.53 -2.00 6.15
N GLY A 243 -21.76 -1.69 5.79
CA GLY A 243 -22.85 -2.65 5.56
C GLY A 243 -23.15 -2.84 4.08
N ASP A 244 -24.23 -2.21 3.60
CA ASP A 244 -24.75 -2.41 2.25
C ASP A 244 -23.79 -1.90 1.16
N SER A 245 -23.18 -0.72 1.36
CA SER A 245 -22.21 -0.17 0.39
C SER A 245 -20.99 -1.06 0.28
N LEU A 246 -20.44 -1.54 1.39
CA LEU A 246 -19.32 -2.48 1.40
C LEU A 246 -19.69 -3.78 0.69
N ARG A 247 -20.87 -4.35 1.02
CA ARG A 247 -21.35 -5.59 0.44
C ARG A 247 -21.48 -5.48 -1.08
N ASN A 248 -22.19 -4.46 -1.58
CA ASN A 248 -22.40 -4.28 -3.01
C ASN A 248 -21.10 -3.94 -3.75
N THR A 249 -20.15 -3.25 -3.11
CA THR A 249 -18.82 -2.99 -3.69
C THR A 249 -18.02 -4.28 -3.85
N LEU A 250 -18.05 -5.17 -2.86
CA LEU A 250 -17.40 -6.49 -2.96
C LEU A 250 -18.09 -7.40 -3.99
N ILE A 251 -19.42 -7.37 -4.09
CA ILE A 251 -20.16 -8.08 -5.15
C ILE A 251 -19.72 -7.58 -6.53
N ALA A 252 -19.69 -6.27 -6.74
CA ALA A 252 -19.31 -5.67 -8.01
C ALA A 252 -17.92 -6.11 -8.47
N VAL A 253 -16.90 -6.00 -7.63
CA VAL A 253 -15.53 -6.42 -7.98
C VAL A 253 -15.42 -7.93 -8.18
N THR A 254 -16.18 -8.72 -7.43
CA THR A 254 -16.25 -10.17 -7.60
C THR A 254 -16.86 -10.55 -8.95
N ASN A 255 -17.90 -9.84 -9.39
CA ASN A 255 -18.51 -10.02 -10.71
C ASN A 255 -17.56 -9.60 -11.85
N VAL A 256 -16.77 -8.54 -11.66
CA VAL A 256 -15.71 -8.17 -12.61
C VAL A 256 -14.70 -9.32 -12.74
N ALA A 257 -14.21 -9.85 -11.62
CA ALA A 257 -13.27 -10.96 -11.61
C ALA A 257 -13.87 -12.24 -12.25
N HIS A 258 -15.15 -12.53 -11.98
CA HIS A 258 -15.87 -13.65 -12.61
C HIS A 258 -15.94 -13.48 -14.14
N SER A 259 -16.35 -12.30 -14.61
CA SER A 259 -16.39 -11.99 -16.05
C SER A 259 -15.02 -12.14 -16.72
N GLU A 260 -13.96 -11.65 -16.08
CA GLU A 260 -12.58 -11.82 -16.55
C GLU A 260 -12.13 -13.29 -16.56
N ALA A 261 -12.58 -14.10 -15.59
CA ALA A 261 -12.23 -15.51 -15.49
C ALA A 261 -12.86 -16.39 -16.59
N ILE A 262 -14.04 -16.02 -17.09
CA ILE A 262 -14.77 -16.79 -18.12
C ILE A 262 -14.54 -16.29 -19.54
N THR A 263 -13.81 -15.19 -19.75
CA THR A 263 -13.57 -14.63 -21.10
C THR A 263 -12.54 -15.47 -21.86
N PRO A 264 -12.89 -16.07 -23.02
CA PRO A 264 -12.08 -17.08 -23.71
C PRO A 264 -10.72 -16.57 -24.21
N ASP A 265 -10.64 -15.32 -24.64
CA ASP A 265 -9.46 -14.73 -25.31
C ASP A 265 -8.34 -14.26 -24.35
N ARG A 266 -8.57 -14.38 -23.05
CA ARG A 266 -7.55 -13.99 -22.07
C ARG A 266 -6.81 -15.22 -21.58
N GLN A 267 -5.53 -15.35 -21.93
CA GLN A 267 -4.61 -16.42 -21.48
C GLN A 267 -4.46 -16.52 -19.93
N LYS A 268 -5.16 -15.66 -19.19
CA LYS A 268 -5.05 -15.53 -17.75
C LYS A 268 -6.26 -16.17 -17.07
N SER A 269 -6.13 -17.44 -16.69
CA SER A 269 -7.17 -18.07 -15.86
C SER A 269 -7.10 -17.53 -14.44
N ILE A 270 -8.10 -16.73 -14.01
CA ILE A 270 -8.27 -16.31 -12.62
C ILE A 270 -8.86 -17.48 -11.84
N ILE A 271 -8.22 -17.86 -10.73
CA ILE A 271 -8.68 -18.97 -9.88
C ILE A 271 -9.25 -18.50 -8.54
N LYS A 272 -8.95 -17.26 -8.13
CA LYS A 272 -9.50 -16.66 -6.91
C LYS A 272 -9.46 -15.14 -6.94
N VAL A 273 -10.38 -14.52 -6.20
CA VAL A 273 -10.32 -13.11 -5.78
C VAL A 273 -9.74 -13.06 -4.38
N THR A 274 -8.86 -12.11 -4.11
CA THR A 274 -8.27 -11.93 -2.78
C THR A 274 -8.46 -10.50 -2.26
N VAL A 275 -8.59 -10.37 -0.95
CA VAL A 275 -8.76 -9.10 -0.24
C VAL A 275 -8.10 -9.14 1.14
N LEU A 276 -7.42 -8.05 1.53
CA LEU A 276 -7.04 -7.83 2.92
C LEU A 276 -8.27 -7.42 3.72
N VAL A 277 -8.48 -8.05 4.86
CA VAL A 277 -9.70 -7.88 5.65
C VAL A 277 -9.38 -7.25 7.00
N THR A 278 -10.05 -6.13 7.29
CA THR A 278 -10.08 -5.55 8.63
C THR A 278 -11.22 -6.15 9.45
N PRO A 279 -11.19 -6.06 10.79
CA PRO A 279 -12.25 -6.62 11.62
C PRO A 279 -13.68 -6.18 11.22
N THR A 280 -13.84 -4.93 10.81
CA THR A 280 -15.14 -4.37 10.37
C THR A 280 -15.66 -5.02 9.09
N MET A 281 -14.77 -5.47 8.19
CA MET A 281 -15.14 -6.09 6.92
C MET A 281 -15.49 -7.58 7.07
N GLU A 282 -14.95 -8.24 8.08
CA GLU A 282 -15.02 -9.71 8.22
C GLU A 282 -16.46 -10.27 8.13
N PRO A 283 -17.48 -9.70 8.79
CA PRO A 283 -18.84 -10.23 8.69
C PRO A 283 -19.41 -10.21 7.28
N VAL A 284 -19.03 -9.20 6.47
CA VAL A 284 -19.51 -9.03 5.10
C VAL A 284 -18.79 -10.00 4.16
N VAL A 285 -17.46 -10.07 4.20
CA VAL A 285 -16.69 -10.99 3.33
C VAL A 285 -17.06 -12.44 3.61
N ARG A 286 -17.27 -12.82 4.87
CA ARG A 286 -17.71 -14.16 5.27
C ARG A 286 -19.07 -14.52 4.67
N ARG A 287 -20.04 -13.62 4.72
CA ARG A 287 -21.39 -13.83 4.11
C ARG A 287 -21.34 -13.97 2.60
N LEU A 288 -20.37 -13.33 1.94
CA LEU A 288 -20.15 -13.46 0.48
C LEU A 288 -19.40 -14.73 0.10
N GLY A 289 -19.04 -15.58 1.07
CA GLY A 289 -18.38 -16.87 0.82
C GLY A 289 -16.86 -16.79 0.73
N PHE A 290 -16.24 -15.66 1.04
CA PHE A 290 -14.79 -15.60 1.19
C PHE A 290 -14.35 -16.47 2.36
N VAL A 291 -13.21 -17.10 2.20
CA VAL A 291 -12.57 -17.96 3.21
C VAL A 291 -11.22 -17.35 3.57
N ARG A 292 -10.90 -17.35 4.87
CA ARG A 292 -9.62 -16.86 5.35
C ARG A 292 -8.50 -17.78 4.88
N ASP A 293 -7.48 -17.20 4.24
CA ASP A 293 -6.25 -17.89 3.88
C ASP A 293 -5.37 -18.12 5.12
N ALA A 294 -4.40 -19.03 5.01
CA ALA A 294 -3.45 -19.29 6.08
C ALA A 294 -2.42 -18.17 6.33
N TYR A 295 -2.46 -17.11 5.51
CA TYR A 295 -1.49 -16.04 5.52
C TYR A 295 -2.06 -14.76 6.10
N ASP A 296 -1.38 -14.23 7.13
CA ASP A 296 -1.66 -12.93 7.72
C ASP A 296 -0.51 -11.97 7.41
N PHE A 297 -0.85 -10.78 6.98
CA PHE A 297 0.11 -9.70 6.73
C PHE A 297 0.44 -8.99 8.04
N PRO A 298 1.69 -9.02 8.52
CA PRO A 298 2.08 -8.25 9.69
C PRO A 298 1.86 -6.76 9.47
N PHE A 299 1.48 -6.05 10.51
CA PHE A 299 1.33 -4.60 10.50
C PHE A 299 2.26 -3.97 11.51
N VAL A 300 2.91 -2.87 11.13
CA VAL A 300 3.85 -2.14 11.98
C VAL A 300 3.56 -0.64 11.92
N VAL A 301 3.68 0.02 13.08
CA VAL A 301 3.56 1.48 13.22
C VAL A 301 4.70 1.99 14.08
N HIS A 302 5.33 3.10 13.68
CA HIS A 302 6.26 3.87 14.50
C HIS A 302 5.73 5.30 14.63
N ILE A 303 5.43 5.71 15.84
CA ILE A 303 4.92 7.05 16.16
C ILE A 303 6.11 8.01 16.25
N LEU A 304 6.09 9.05 15.43
CA LEU A 304 7.10 10.14 15.43
C LEU A 304 6.63 11.37 16.19
N GLU A 305 5.31 11.60 16.23
CA GLU A 305 4.67 12.73 16.89
C GLU A 305 4.13 12.31 18.26
N PRO A 306 4.66 12.84 19.37
CA PRO A 306 4.29 12.41 20.73
C PRO A 306 2.83 12.63 21.11
N THR A 307 2.09 13.48 20.36
CA THR A 307 0.66 13.73 20.61
C THR A 307 -0.24 12.61 20.13
N ILE A 308 0.26 11.70 19.30
CA ILE A 308 -0.47 10.51 18.85
C ILE A 308 -0.22 9.38 19.85
N SER A 309 -1.28 8.86 20.45
CA SER A 309 -1.18 7.73 21.37
C SER A 309 -1.11 6.38 20.65
N MET A 310 -0.61 5.36 21.34
CA MET A 310 -0.59 3.98 20.84
C MET A 310 -2.00 3.43 20.58
N ASP A 311 -2.97 3.81 21.41
CA ASP A 311 -4.35 3.37 21.29
C ASP A 311 -5.03 3.96 20.05
N GLU A 312 -4.68 5.19 19.66
CA GLU A 312 -5.22 5.81 18.44
C GLU A 312 -4.78 5.09 17.17
N VAL A 313 -3.58 4.50 17.16
CA VAL A 313 -3.00 3.80 16.01
C VAL A 313 -2.94 2.28 16.19
N ALA A 314 -3.70 1.73 17.14
CA ALA A 314 -3.80 0.29 17.33
C ALA A 314 -4.27 -0.40 16.02
N PRO A 315 -3.72 -1.58 15.65
CA PRO A 315 -4.04 -2.26 14.39
C PRO A 315 -5.55 -2.48 14.16
N THR A 316 -6.31 -2.70 15.23
CA THR A 316 -7.77 -2.90 15.17
C THR A 316 -8.55 -1.67 14.71
N ARG A 317 -7.93 -0.50 14.73
CA ARG A 317 -8.53 0.78 14.29
C ARG A 317 -8.25 1.12 12.84
N TRP A 318 -7.36 0.36 12.18
CA TRP A 318 -6.95 0.63 10.81
C TRP A 318 -7.86 -0.04 9.77
N TYR A 319 -8.07 0.72 8.70
CA TYR A 319 -8.38 0.14 7.41
C TYR A 319 -7.11 0.13 6.56
N ILE A 320 -6.73 -1.04 6.07
CA ILE A 320 -5.55 -1.28 5.23
C ILE A 320 -5.96 -2.03 3.96
N SER A 321 -5.33 -1.70 2.86
CA SER A 321 -5.49 -2.36 1.57
C SER A 321 -4.15 -2.84 0.98
N ASP A 322 -4.18 -3.65 -0.08
CA ASP A 322 -2.96 -4.18 -0.74
C ASP A 322 -2.04 -3.07 -1.28
N ASN A 323 -2.58 -1.88 -1.51
CA ASN A 323 -1.84 -0.71 -2.02
C ASN A 323 -1.29 0.24 -0.94
N ASP A 324 -1.55 -0.04 0.34
CA ASP A 324 -1.11 0.82 1.45
C ASP A 324 0.29 0.51 1.98
#